data_8d5648ea8156276b557e62393625776b
#
_entry.id   8d5648ea8156276b557e62393625776b
#
_cell.length_a   1.000
_cell.length_b   1.000
_cell.length_c   1.000
_cell.angle_alpha   90.00
_cell.angle_beta   90.00
_cell.angle_gamma   90.00
#
_symmetry.space_group_name_H-M   'P 1'
#
loop_
_entity.id
_entity.type
_entity.pdbx_description
1 polymer ?
#
loop_
_entity_poly.entity_id
_entity_poly.type
_entity_poly.pdbx_seq_one_letter_code
_entity_poly.pdbx_strand_id
1 'polypeptide(L)'
;PRSVRTRMNIHLLEGLQGFNFKGQDSLFSAKEIQTALFDNTGLSAHLLKPELLDRCRQTPMVSLSNKVVDVTEACNILDGWDNRYNLGSRGSVLFREWITRFDYAATQFSGPLFRGAFDVAQPTLTPAGLTLDDRPLVALAEISVSTPFIMRVTVAVDKTP
;
A
#
# COMPACT_ATOMS: atom_id res chain seq x y z
N PRO A 1 -16.96 10.73 6.50
CA PRO A 1 -16.06 9.91 5.66
C PRO A 1 -15.62 8.70 6.46
N ARG A 2 -15.61 7.50 5.85
CA ARG A 2 -15.14 6.28 6.52
C ARG A 2 -13.64 6.18 6.38
N SER A 3 -12.93 6.03 7.49
CA SER A 3 -11.48 5.83 7.47
C SER A 3 -11.09 4.53 6.75
N VAL A 4 -9.85 4.43 6.29
CA VAL A 4 -9.32 3.19 5.69
C VAL A 4 -9.46 1.99 6.63
N ARG A 5 -9.28 2.22 7.95
CA ARG A 5 -9.50 1.21 8.98
C ARG A 5 -10.96 0.71 8.99
N THR A 6 -11.93 1.63 8.96
CA THR A 6 -13.35 1.26 8.91
C THR A 6 -13.69 0.49 7.63
N ARG A 7 -13.10 0.87 6.51
CA ARG A 7 -13.27 0.15 5.23
C ARG A 7 -12.66 -1.25 5.31
N MET A 8 -11.46 -1.39 5.88
CA MET A 8 -10.84 -2.70 6.10
C MET A 8 -11.76 -3.61 6.92
N ASN A 9 -12.34 -3.11 8.01
CA ASN A 9 -13.29 -3.89 8.81
C ASN A 9 -14.51 -4.35 8.01
N ILE A 10 -15.04 -3.53 7.12
CA ILE A 10 -16.14 -3.92 6.23
C ILE A 10 -15.67 -5.04 5.28
N HIS A 11 -14.50 -4.90 4.65
CA HIS A 11 -13.94 -5.94 3.79
C HIS A 11 -13.74 -7.27 4.52
N LEU A 12 -13.25 -7.24 5.75
CA LEU A 12 -13.07 -8.43 6.59
C LEU A 12 -14.43 -9.10 6.91
N LEU A 13 -15.44 -8.32 7.28
CA LEU A 13 -16.76 -8.83 7.66
C LEU A 13 -17.57 -9.32 6.47
N GLU A 14 -17.46 -8.67 5.33
CA GLU A 14 -18.22 -9.02 4.11
C GLU A 14 -17.48 -10.02 3.22
N GLY A 15 -16.20 -10.27 3.48
CA GLY A 15 -15.38 -11.19 2.68
C GLY A 15 -15.04 -10.65 1.29
N LEU A 16 -14.84 -9.34 1.17
CA LEU A 16 -14.61 -8.68 -0.11
C LEU A 16 -13.14 -8.66 -0.53
N GLN A 17 -12.88 -8.71 -1.83
CA GLN A 17 -11.56 -8.46 -2.45
C GLN A 17 -10.39 -9.27 -1.83
N GLY A 18 -10.60 -10.54 -1.56
CA GLY A 18 -9.54 -11.42 -1.01
C GLY A 18 -9.40 -11.39 0.52
N PHE A 19 -10.21 -10.59 1.22
CA PHE A 19 -10.28 -10.55 2.68
C PHE A 19 -11.36 -11.48 3.24
N ASN A 20 -11.51 -12.67 2.66
CA ASN A 20 -12.52 -13.62 3.13
C ASN A 20 -11.95 -14.50 4.23
N PHE A 21 -12.33 -14.22 5.47
CA PHE A 21 -11.99 -15.00 6.65
C PHE A 21 -13.18 -15.81 7.20
N LYS A 22 -14.36 -15.68 6.58
CA LYS A 22 -15.54 -16.46 6.94
C LYS A 22 -15.38 -17.94 6.52
N GLY A 23 -15.94 -18.82 7.31
CA GLY A 23 -16.11 -20.22 6.94
C GLY A 23 -17.06 -20.40 5.76
N GLN A 24 -17.18 -21.63 5.29
CA GLN A 24 -18.11 -21.99 4.20
C GLN A 24 -19.58 -21.76 4.57
N ASP A 25 -19.89 -21.72 5.85
CA ASP A 25 -21.21 -21.41 6.40
C ASP A 25 -21.54 -19.92 6.45
N SER A 26 -20.62 -19.06 5.99
CA SER A 26 -20.70 -17.60 6.04
C SER A 26 -20.73 -17.02 7.47
N LEU A 27 -20.40 -17.81 8.47
CA LEU A 27 -20.28 -17.40 9.87
C LEU A 27 -18.79 -17.26 10.25
N PHE A 28 -18.54 -16.68 11.41
CA PHE A 28 -17.21 -16.59 12.00
C PHE A 28 -17.09 -17.52 13.20
N SER A 29 -16.22 -18.49 13.12
CA SER A 29 -15.72 -19.20 14.29
C SER A 29 -14.72 -18.35 15.08
N ALA A 30 -14.46 -18.68 16.33
CA ALA A 30 -13.45 -18.01 17.15
C ALA A 30 -12.06 -18.01 16.49
N LYS A 31 -11.70 -19.10 15.81
CA LYS A 31 -10.42 -19.23 15.11
C LYS A 31 -10.34 -18.30 13.89
N GLU A 32 -11.42 -18.16 13.13
CA GLU A 32 -11.48 -17.28 11.97
C GLU A 32 -11.41 -15.81 12.38
N ILE A 33 -12.10 -15.41 13.46
CA ILE A 33 -11.98 -14.08 14.05
C ILE A 33 -10.54 -13.83 14.50
N GLN A 34 -9.92 -14.79 15.16
CA GLN A 34 -8.52 -14.66 15.59
C GLN A 34 -7.58 -14.49 14.38
N THR A 35 -7.78 -15.27 13.32
CA THR A 35 -6.99 -15.16 12.08
C THR A 35 -7.17 -13.79 11.44
N ALA A 36 -8.39 -13.29 11.31
CA ALA A 36 -8.68 -11.97 10.77
C ALA A 36 -8.06 -10.85 11.62
N LEU A 37 -8.10 -10.99 12.95
CA LEU A 37 -7.55 -9.99 13.87
C LEU A 37 -6.03 -9.83 13.77
N PHE A 38 -5.31 -10.92 13.50
CA PHE A 38 -3.85 -10.95 13.43
C PHE A 38 -3.30 -10.97 11.98
N ASP A 39 -4.14 -10.77 10.99
CA ASP A 39 -3.71 -10.85 9.59
C ASP A 39 -2.78 -9.70 9.16
N ASN A 40 -2.76 -8.57 9.78
CA ASN A 40 -1.88 -7.42 9.51
C ASN A 40 -1.82 -6.96 8.03
N THR A 41 -2.74 -7.38 7.19
CA THR A 41 -2.82 -6.98 5.79
C THR A 41 -3.27 -5.52 5.66
N GLY A 42 -2.62 -4.76 4.79
CA GLY A 42 -2.94 -3.36 4.54
C GLY A 42 -3.89 -3.17 3.37
N LEU A 43 -5.12 -2.72 3.62
CA LEU A 43 -6.09 -2.41 2.56
C LEU A 43 -5.53 -1.39 1.56
N SER A 44 -4.86 -0.33 2.03
CA SER A 44 -4.25 0.68 1.15
C SER A 44 -3.21 0.08 0.19
N ALA A 45 -2.39 -0.86 0.68
CA ALA A 45 -1.45 -1.58 -0.16
C ALA A 45 -2.15 -2.42 -1.23
N HIS A 46 -3.17 -3.15 -0.82
CA HIS A 46 -3.96 -3.98 -1.73
C HIS A 46 -4.62 -3.16 -2.85
N LEU A 47 -5.10 -1.96 -2.53
CA LEU A 47 -5.78 -1.09 -3.49
C LEU A 47 -4.83 -0.31 -4.41
N LEU A 48 -3.68 0.15 -3.90
CA LEU A 48 -2.87 1.16 -4.59
C LEU A 48 -1.56 0.60 -5.17
N LYS A 49 -1.01 -0.46 -4.57
CA LYS A 49 0.24 -1.05 -5.03
C LYS A 49 0.18 -1.54 -6.48
N PRO A 50 -0.88 -2.23 -6.96
CA PRO A 50 -0.94 -2.68 -8.35
C PRO A 50 -0.78 -1.54 -9.35
N GLU A 51 -1.51 -0.45 -9.19
CA GLU A 51 -1.42 0.71 -10.08
C GLU A 51 -0.04 1.40 -9.99
N LEU A 52 0.56 1.48 -8.81
CA LEU A 52 1.92 2.00 -8.64
C LEU A 52 2.95 1.14 -9.39
N LEU A 53 2.86 -0.18 -9.27
CA LEU A 53 3.75 -1.11 -9.97
C LEU A 53 3.60 -1.05 -11.50
N ASP A 54 2.38 -0.87 -12.01
CA ASP A 54 2.16 -0.68 -13.43
C ASP A 54 2.86 0.57 -13.96
N ARG A 55 2.84 1.67 -13.20
CA ARG A 55 3.60 2.89 -13.52
C ARG A 55 5.11 2.66 -13.47
N CYS A 56 5.59 1.92 -12.48
CA CYS A 56 7.00 1.52 -12.37
C CYS A 56 7.49 0.80 -13.64
N ARG A 57 6.70 -0.12 -14.14
CA ARG A 57 7.04 -0.88 -15.35
C ARG A 57 7.08 0.01 -16.60
N GLN A 58 6.22 1.01 -16.66
CA GLN A 58 6.15 1.94 -17.79
C GLN A 58 7.24 3.00 -17.74
N THR A 59 7.57 3.51 -16.56
CA THR A 59 8.49 4.64 -16.39
C THR A 59 9.41 4.43 -15.18
N PRO A 60 10.44 3.56 -15.30
CA PRO A 60 11.35 3.28 -14.19
C PRO A 60 12.34 4.43 -13.90
N MET A 61 12.55 5.32 -14.89
CA MET A 61 13.46 6.46 -14.78
C MET A 61 12.66 7.72 -14.51
N VAL A 62 12.72 8.24 -13.29
CA VAL A 62 11.93 9.38 -12.82
C VAL A 62 12.78 10.64 -12.75
N SER A 63 12.34 11.70 -13.42
CA SER A 63 13.00 13.01 -13.37
C SER A 63 12.61 13.76 -12.10
N LEU A 64 13.58 14.04 -11.26
CA LEU A 64 13.48 15.04 -10.19
C LEU A 64 14.11 16.36 -10.68
N SER A 65 13.94 17.45 -9.92
CA SER A 65 14.35 18.80 -10.33
C SER A 65 15.79 18.90 -10.86
N ASN A 66 16.72 18.09 -10.33
CA ASN A 66 18.15 18.19 -10.61
C ASN A 66 18.82 16.84 -10.97
N LYS A 67 18.05 15.78 -11.07
CA LYS A 67 18.58 14.44 -11.39
C LYS A 67 17.50 13.50 -11.91
N VAL A 68 17.93 12.44 -12.56
CA VAL A 68 17.08 11.28 -12.91
C VAL A 68 17.35 10.18 -11.89
N VAL A 69 16.29 9.56 -11.39
CA VAL A 69 16.33 8.49 -10.39
C VAL A 69 15.75 7.22 -10.98
N ASP A 70 16.51 6.14 -10.92
CA ASP A 70 16.02 4.80 -11.22
C ASP A 70 15.26 4.25 -10.01
N VAL A 71 13.96 4.00 -10.16
CA VAL A 71 13.09 3.45 -9.11
C VAL A 71 12.90 1.94 -9.21
N THR A 72 13.58 1.27 -10.14
CA THR A 72 13.42 -0.17 -10.39
C THR A 72 13.59 -1.01 -9.13
N GLU A 73 14.60 -0.72 -8.31
CA GLU A 73 14.84 -1.46 -7.06
C GLU A 73 13.68 -1.27 -6.08
N ALA A 74 13.20 -0.05 -5.89
CA ALA A 74 12.04 0.26 -5.03
C ALA A 74 10.78 -0.47 -5.51
N CYS A 75 10.55 -0.47 -6.82
CA CYS A 75 9.42 -1.17 -7.43
C CYS A 75 9.52 -2.69 -7.25
N ASN A 76 10.70 -3.28 -7.38
CA ASN A 76 10.92 -4.71 -7.16
C ASN A 76 10.68 -5.10 -5.68
N ILE A 77 11.10 -4.25 -4.73
CA ILE A 77 10.83 -4.46 -3.31
C ILE A 77 9.32 -4.43 -3.04
N LEU A 78 8.60 -3.48 -3.63
CA LEU A 78 7.15 -3.41 -3.48
C LEU A 78 6.44 -4.57 -4.18
N ASP A 79 6.91 -5.01 -5.34
CA ASP A 79 6.33 -6.13 -6.08
C ASP A 79 6.42 -7.44 -5.27
N GLY A 80 7.58 -7.71 -4.68
CA GLY A 80 7.80 -8.87 -3.81
C GLY A 80 7.15 -8.79 -2.41
N TRP A 81 6.54 -7.65 -2.05
CA TRP A 81 5.93 -7.47 -0.74
C TRP A 81 4.53 -8.10 -0.67
N ASP A 82 4.29 -8.85 0.41
CA ASP A 82 3.04 -9.58 0.71
C ASP A 82 1.86 -8.70 1.17
N ASN A 83 1.97 -7.38 1.12
CA ASN A 83 1.01 -6.38 1.60
C ASN A 83 0.73 -6.44 3.11
N ARG A 84 1.59 -7.11 3.88
CA ARG A 84 1.46 -7.25 5.33
C ARG A 84 2.45 -6.38 6.08
N TYR A 85 2.08 -5.99 7.29
CA TYR A 85 2.90 -5.19 8.18
C TYR A 85 3.52 -6.04 9.31
N ASN A 86 3.96 -7.25 8.98
CA ASN A 86 4.70 -8.13 9.89
C ASN A 86 6.19 -7.74 9.93
N LEU A 87 6.91 -8.18 10.97
CA LEU A 87 8.34 -7.87 11.11
C LEU A 87 9.19 -8.36 9.93
N GLY A 88 8.82 -9.49 9.32
CA GLY A 88 9.49 -10.05 8.15
C GLY A 88 8.98 -9.54 6.81
N SER A 89 7.95 -8.68 6.78
CA SER A 89 7.33 -8.22 5.52
C SER A 89 8.18 -7.13 4.87
N ARG A 90 8.93 -7.51 3.86
CA ARG A 90 9.74 -6.57 3.07
C ARG A 90 8.83 -5.63 2.28
N GLY A 91 9.20 -4.38 2.16
CA GLY A 91 8.43 -3.36 1.44
C GLY A 91 7.43 -2.59 2.29
N SER A 92 7.04 -3.09 3.48
CA SER A 92 6.07 -2.42 4.34
C SER A 92 6.50 -1.01 4.75
N VAL A 93 7.79 -0.82 5.09
CA VAL A 93 8.35 0.48 5.47
C VAL A 93 8.37 1.42 4.26
N LEU A 94 8.83 0.92 3.10
CA LEU A 94 8.88 1.69 1.87
C LEU A 94 7.49 2.18 1.46
N PHE A 95 6.49 1.30 1.49
CA PHE A 95 5.11 1.65 1.17
C PHE A 95 4.53 2.65 2.18
N ARG A 96 4.82 2.48 3.47
CA ARG A 96 4.39 3.42 4.51
C ARG A 96 4.98 4.82 4.30
N GLU A 97 6.27 4.91 4.03
CA GLU A 97 6.93 6.19 3.75
C GLU A 97 6.36 6.83 2.47
N TRP A 98 6.09 6.04 1.45
CA TRP A 98 5.45 6.51 0.22
C TRP A 98 4.05 7.08 0.50
N ILE A 99 3.20 6.36 1.23
CA ILE A 99 1.83 6.79 1.49
C ILE A 99 1.75 7.99 2.45
N THR A 100 2.77 8.20 3.30
CA THR A 100 2.82 9.34 4.23
C THR A 100 3.36 10.63 3.62
N ARG A 101 3.81 10.62 2.36
CA ARG A 101 4.28 11.82 1.64
C ARG A 101 3.20 12.87 1.37
N PHE A 102 1.95 12.57 1.66
CA PHE A 102 0.82 13.48 1.54
C PHE A 102 0.02 13.48 2.83
N ASP A 103 -0.76 14.53 3.04
CA ASP A 103 -1.56 14.68 4.25
C ASP A 103 -2.69 13.64 4.28
N TYR A 104 -2.34 12.48 4.78
CA TYR A 104 -3.23 11.33 4.91
C TYR A 104 -4.38 11.59 5.90
N ALA A 105 -4.13 12.36 6.95
CA ALA A 105 -5.12 12.66 7.99
C ALA A 105 -6.23 13.58 7.47
N ALA A 106 -5.89 14.53 6.60
CA ALA A 106 -6.85 15.48 6.04
C ALA A 106 -7.68 14.89 4.91
N THR A 107 -7.15 13.91 4.17
CA THR A 107 -7.64 13.63 2.83
C THR A 107 -8.13 12.21 2.59
N GLN A 108 -7.79 11.25 3.42
CA GLN A 108 -8.25 9.84 3.26
C GLN A 108 -8.28 9.36 1.79
N PHE A 109 -7.15 9.49 1.08
CA PHE A 109 -7.02 9.25 -0.35
C PHE A 109 -7.57 10.36 -1.27
N SER A 110 -7.57 11.61 -0.86
CA SER A 110 -7.88 12.75 -1.72
C SER A 110 -6.72 13.76 -1.85
N GLY A 111 -5.51 13.41 -1.47
CA GLY A 111 -4.32 14.24 -1.65
C GLY A 111 -3.82 14.27 -3.10
N PRO A 112 -2.71 14.94 -3.36
CA PRO A 112 -2.15 15.13 -4.71
C PRO A 112 -1.72 13.82 -5.40
N LEU A 113 -1.62 12.71 -4.68
CA LEU A 113 -1.30 11.40 -5.25
C LEU A 113 -2.54 10.62 -5.72
N PHE A 114 -3.77 11.12 -5.48
CA PHE A 114 -5.00 10.40 -5.76
C PHE A 114 -5.91 11.16 -6.72
N ARG A 115 -6.71 10.42 -7.49
CA ARG A 115 -7.62 10.97 -8.51
C ARG A 115 -8.83 11.71 -7.95
N GLY A 116 -9.18 11.49 -6.72
CA GLY A 116 -10.35 12.14 -6.13
C GLY A 116 -10.68 11.64 -4.73
N ALA A 117 -11.72 12.25 -4.17
CA ALA A 117 -12.21 11.89 -2.85
C ALA A 117 -12.92 10.52 -2.86
N PHE A 118 -12.91 9.88 -1.72
CA PHE A 118 -13.66 8.66 -1.47
C PHE A 118 -15.19 8.90 -1.60
N ASP A 119 -15.87 8.04 -2.36
CA ASP A 119 -17.33 8.08 -2.46
C ASP A 119 -17.97 7.42 -1.22
N VAL A 120 -18.66 8.23 -0.43
CA VAL A 120 -19.36 7.80 0.78
C VAL A 120 -20.56 6.89 0.49
N ALA A 121 -21.16 7.03 -0.71
CA ALA A 121 -22.31 6.23 -1.11
C ALA A 121 -21.91 4.80 -1.51
N GLN A 122 -20.64 4.59 -1.84
CA GLN A 122 -20.10 3.29 -2.24
C GLN A 122 -18.89 2.91 -1.38
N PRO A 123 -19.09 2.63 -0.09
CA PRO A 123 -18.01 2.50 0.89
C PRO A 123 -17.11 1.28 0.68
N THR A 124 -17.53 0.30 -0.10
CA THR A 124 -16.78 -0.91 -0.44
C THR A 124 -15.94 -0.75 -1.70
N LEU A 125 -16.23 0.25 -2.52
CA LEU A 125 -15.41 0.54 -3.69
C LEU A 125 -14.14 1.29 -3.30
N THR A 126 -13.14 1.08 -4.11
CA THR A 126 -11.84 1.73 -3.98
C THR A 126 -11.95 3.24 -3.98
N PRO A 127 -11.05 3.97 -3.31
CA PRO A 127 -10.78 5.34 -3.68
C PRO A 127 -10.50 5.40 -5.18
N ALA A 128 -10.65 6.57 -5.77
CA ALA A 128 -10.56 6.78 -7.22
C ALA A 128 -9.16 6.46 -7.85
N GLY A 129 -8.31 5.72 -7.16
CA GLY A 129 -6.99 5.32 -7.61
C GLY A 129 -5.95 6.44 -7.54
N LEU A 130 -4.77 6.17 -8.07
CA LEU A 130 -3.68 7.15 -8.11
C LEU A 130 -3.99 8.25 -9.15
N THR A 131 -3.45 9.46 -8.93
CA THR A 131 -3.54 10.55 -9.93
C THR A 131 -3.01 10.09 -11.29
N LEU A 132 -3.45 10.74 -12.38
CA LEU A 132 -3.05 10.34 -13.74
C LEU A 132 -1.66 10.84 -14.17
N ASP A 133 -1.03 11.69 -13.35
CA ASP A 133 0.29 12.24 -13.57
C ASP A 133 1.42 11.42 -12.89
N ASP A 134 2.65 11.90 -12.96
CA ASP A 134 3.84 11.22 -12.43
C ASP A 134 4.06 11.37 -10.93
N ARG A 135 3.20 12.12 -10.23
CA ARG A 135 3.40 12.38 -8.78
C ARG A 135 3.62 11.14 -7.92
N PRO A 136 2.91 10.02 -8.15
CA PRO A 136 3.18 8.79 -7.38
C PRO A 136 4.61 8.25 -7.56
N LEU A 137 5.14 8.31 -8.79
CA LEU A 137 6.52 7.89 -9.07
C LEU A 137 7.54 8.92 -8.54
N VAL A 138 7.24 10.20 -8.65
CA VAL A 138 8.08 11.27 -8.08
C VAL A 138 8.23 11.08 -6.56
N ALA A 139 7.13 10.84 -5.84
CA ALA A 139 7.17 10.55 -4.41
C ALA A 139 8.02 9.31 -4.09
N LEU A 140 7.94 8.25 -4.90
CA LEU A 140 8.76 7.05 -4.74
C LEU A 140 10.25 7.35 -4.99
N ALA A 141 10.55 8.12 -6.03
CA ALA A 141 11.92 8.53 -6.36
C ALA A 141 12.53 9.40 -5.26
N GLU A 142 11.78 10.35 -4.70
CA GLU A 142 12.23 11.18 -3.59
C GLU A 142 12.60 10.36 -2.35
N ILE A 143 11.81 9.33 -2.03
CA ILE A 143 12.10 8.42 -0.91
C ILE A 143 13.36 7.61 -1.22
N SER A 144 13.46 7.05 -2.41
CA SER A 144 14.58 6.23 -2.84
C SER A 144 15.92 6.97 -2.72
N VAL A 145 15.89 8.29 -2.91
CA VAL A 145 17.07 9.15 -2.77
C VAL A 145 17.33 9.61 -1.34
N SER A 146 16.27 9.97 -0.62
CA SER A 146 16.39 10.54 0.73
C SER A 146 16.69 9.50 1.81
N THR A 147 16.45 8.22 1.53
CA THR A 147 16.55 7.17 2.53
C THR A 147 17.21 5.90 1.98
N PRO A 148 18.49 5.97 1.55
CA PRO A 148 19.23 4.76 1.13
C PRO A 148 19.31 3.70 2.25
N PHE A 149 19.05 4.09 3.51
CA PHE A 149 18.98 3.22 4.67
C PHE A 149 17.74 2.31 4.68
N ILE A 150 16.57 2.79 4.24
CA ILE A 150 15.35 1.99 4.19
C ILE A 150 15.49 0.83 3.20
N MET A 151 16.16 1.08 2.09
CA MET A 151 16.46 0.06 1.09
C MET A 151 17.44 -1.00 1.62
N ARG A 152 18.39 -0.60 2.49
CA ARG A 152 19.38 -1.51 3.10
C ARG A 152 18.84 -2.30 4.28
N VAL A 153 17.96 -1.75 5.12
CA VAL A 153 17.38 -2.45 6.28
C VAL A 153 16.51 -3.62 5.84
N THR A 154 15.85 -3.53 4.69
CA THR A 154 15.12 -4.64 4.10
C THR A 154 16.00 -5.80 3.65
N VAL A 155 17.30 -5.58 3.44
CA VAL A 155 18.27 -6.61 3.03
C VAL A 155 18.98 -7.27 4.23
N ALA A 156 19.06 -6.57 5.37
CA ALA A 156 19.88 -7.01 6.52
C ALA A 156 19.20 -8.00 7.48
N VAL A 157 17.88 -8.22 7.38
CA VAL A 157 17.15 -9.15 8.26
C VAL A 157 17.23 -10.61 7.79
N ASP A 158 17.90 -10.90 6.68
CA ASP A 158 17.96 -12.24 6.08
C ASP A 158 19.25 -13.01 6.41
N LYS A 159 19.85 -12.75 7.57
CA LYS A 159 21.02 -13.53 8.05
C LYS A 159 20.82 -13.93 9.50
N THR A 160 19.97 -14.93 9.71
CA THR A 160 20.18 -15.87 10.84
C THR A 160 19.73 -17.26 10.43
N PRO A 161 20.50 -18.27 10.79
CA PRO A 161 20.41 -19.65 10.31
C PRO A 161 19.14 -20.35 10.75
#